data_7cd9ef4d7b9febd0b6da63badbc662b4
#
_entry.id   7cd9ef4d7b9febd0b6da63badbc662b4
#
_cell.length_a   1.000
_cell.length_b   1.000
_cell.length_c   1.000
_cell.angle_alpha   90.00
_cell.angle_beta   90.00
_cell.angle_gamma   90.00
#
_symmetry.space_group_name_H-M   'P 1'
#
loop_
_entity.id
_entity.type
_entity.pdbx_description
1 polymer ?
#
loop_
_entity_poly.entity_id
_entity_poly.type
_entity_poly.pdbx_seq_one_letter_code
_entity_poly.pdbx_strand_id
1 'polypeptide(L)'
;MKKNLISIVILALLVVNLVLTAIMMFGVMSTNKKTAALVGKIASAISLDLGESGEGGEAAKEISIADTVTYTISDMTIPLKKSEPTEDGEVDDKDHYALISVTICMDSTSKDYKTYGEEIATREDLIKGQINDVVSQFTIEDIKMNSQLVKDEILKKVQELFNSDFIFDVTLP
;
A
#
# COMPACT_ATOMS: atom_id res chain seq x y z
N MET A 1 66.57 10.51 6.28
CA MET A 1 65.29 11.00 6.86
C MET A 1 64.20 11.24 5.83
N LYS A 2 64.48 11.76 4.61
CA LYS A 2 63.42 12.06 3.62
C LYS A 2 62.60 10.85 3.10
N LYS A 3 63.21 9.64 2.99
CA LYS A 3 62.53 8.42 2.50
C LYS A 3 61.46 7.89 3.47
N ASN A 4 61.64 8.04 4.79
CA ASN A 4 60.67 7.61 5.79
C ASN A 4 59.45 8.54 5.87
N LEU A 5 59.64 9.83 5.58
CA LEU A 5 58.58 10.81 5.57
C LEU A 5 57.57 10.56 4.45
N ILE A 6 58.04 10.18 3.27
CA ILE A 6 57.18 9.80 2.12
C ILE A 6 56.36 8.56 2.44
N SER A 7 56.98 7.55 3.08
CA SER A 7 56.27 6.33 3.47
C SER A 7 55.17 6.59 4.49
N ILE A 8 55.39 7.51 5.44
CA ILE A 8 54.38 7.89 6.41
C ILE A 8 53.20 8.62 5.74
N VAL A 9 53.48 9.52 4.76
CA VAL A 9 52.47 10.23 4.03
C VAL A 9 51.61 9.27 3.20
N ILE A 10 52.27 8.30 2.52
CA ILE A 10 51.55 7.30 1.74
C ILE A 10 50.67 6.43 2.65
N LEU A 11 51.17 6.02 3.80
CA LEU A 11 50.41 5.23 4.78
C LEU A 11 49.19 6.00 5.30
N ALA A 12 49.35 7.28 5.62
CA ALA A 12 48.26 8.14 6.07
C ALA A 12 47.18 8.28 4.99
N LEU A 13 47.59 8.46 3.74
CA LEU A 13 46.68 8.62 2.60
C LEU A 13 45.91 7.32 2.33
N LEU A 14 46.55 6.16 2.53
CA LEU A 14 45.93 4.84 2.38
C LEU A 14 44.86 4.60 3.47
N VAL A 15 45.17 4.99 4.72
CA VAL A 15 44.19 4.88 5.82
C VAL A 15 42.98 5.80 5.58
N VAL A 16 43.17 7.02 5.13
CA VAL A 16 42.09 7.96 4.80
C VAL A 16 41.23 7.38 3.69
N ASN A 17 41.82 6.82 2.63
CA ASN A 17 41.09 6.19 1.52
C ASN A 17 40.28 4.99 2.00
N LEU A 18 40.81 4.16 2.88
CA LEU A 18 40.13 3.01 3.44
C LEU A 18 38.91 3.43 4.28
N VAL A 19 39.03 4.49 5.08
CA VAL A 19 37.91 5.04 5.86
C VAL A 19 36.84 5.61 4.95
N LEU A 20 37.21 6.37 3.92
CA LEU A 20 36.25 6.90 2.92
C LEU A 20 35.51 5.79 2.19
N THR A 21 36.21 4.73 1.81
CA THR A 21 35.60 3.55 1.16
C THR A 21 34.60 2.88 2.08
N ALA A 22 34.92 2.71 3.36
CA ALA A 22 34.00 2.15 4.34
C ALA A 22 32.73 3.00 4.51
N ILE A 23 32.86 4.33 4.60
CA ILE A 23 31.73 5.26 4.70
C ILE A 23 30.84 5.18 3.44
N MET A 24 31.44 5.15 2.25
CA MET A 24 30.68 4.98 0.99
C MET A 24 29.96 3.64 0.94
N MET A 25 30.58 2.55 1.40
CA MET A 25 29.96 1.22 1.40
C MET A 25 28.71 1.18 2.31
N PHE A 26 28.75 1.79 3.48
CA PHE A 26 27.58 1.93 4.36
C PHE A 26 26.50 2.81 3.75
N GLY A 27 26.86 3.89 3.07
CA GLY A 27 25.92 4.78 2.37
C GLY A 27 25.20 4.05 1.23
N VAL A 28 25.92 3.29 0.40
CA VAL A 28 25.36 2.51 -0.73
C VAL A 28 24.45 1.40 -0.21
N MET A 29 24.81 0.73 0.89
CA MET A 29 24.00 -0.34 1.47
C MET A 29 22.65 0.17 2.01
N SER A 30 22.64 1.36 2.58
CA SER A 30 21.40 2.02 3.06
C SER A 30 20.51 2.48 1.88
N THR A 31 21.11 2.98 0.81
CA THR A 31 20.40 3.43 -0.39
C THR A 31 19.82 2.23 -1.16
N ASN A 32 20.57 1.13 -1.27
CA ASN A 32 20.08 -0.08 -1.92
C ASN A 32 18.87 -0.69 -1.22
N LYS A 33 18.79 -0.66 0.12
CA LYS A 33 17.60 -1.12 0.84
C LYS A 33 16.37 -0.28 0.53
N LYS A 34 16.52 1.04 0.42
CA LYS A 34 15.41 1.94 0.05
C LYS A 34 15.01 1.79 -1.42
N THR A 35 15.98 1.60 -2.31
CA THR A 35 15.74 1.37 -3.74
C THR A 35 15.09 -0.01 -3.98
N ALA A 36 15.55 -1.05 -3.28
CA ALA A 36 14.93 -2.37 -3.35
C ALA A 36 13.48 -2.37 -2.85
N ALA A 37 13.18 -1.61 -1.78
CA ALA A 37 11.81 -1.44 -1.28
C ALA A 37 10.93 -0.64 -2.27
N LEU A 38 11.47 0.35 -2.96
CA LEU A 38 10.78 1.10 -4.01
C LEU A 38 10.57 0.25 -5.27
N VAL A 39 11.59 -0.49 -5.70
CA VAL A 39 11.50 -1.41 -6.84
C VAL A 39 10.54 -2.55 -6.52
N GLY A 40 10.53 -3.07 -5.29
CA GLY A 40 9.54 -4.05 -4.83
C GLY A 40 8.11 -3.52 -4.91
N LYS A 41 7.87 -2.29 -4.48
CA LYS A 41 6.54 -1.64 -4.60
C LYS A 41 6.14 -1.38 -6.06
N ILE A 42 7.08 -0.98 -6.91
CA ILE A 42 6.83 -0.77 -8.34
C ILE A 42 6.64 -2.12 -9.04
N ALA A 43 7.43 -3.14 -8.70
CA ALA A 43 7.28 -4.49 -9.25
C ALA A 43 5.93 -5.11 -8.84
N SER A 44 5.48 -4.90 -7.60
CA SER A 44 4.14 -5.31 -7.17
C SER A 44 3.03 -4.58 -7.93
N ALA A 45 3.22 -3.31 -8.26
CA ALA A 45 2.26 -2.55 -9.05
C ALA A 45 2.26 -2.97 -10.55
N ILE A 46 3.40 -3.42 -11.08
CA ILE A 46 3.56 -3.84 -12.48
C ILE A 46 3.26 -5.34 -12.65
N SER A 47 3.52 -6.19 -11.66
CA SER A 47 3.20 -7.63 -11.73
C SER A 47 1.72 -7.92 -11.72
N LEU A 48 0.88 -6.94 -11.34
CA LEU A 48 -0.57 -7.01 -11.58
C LEU A 48 -0.93 -6.94 -13.08
N ASP A 49 -0.01 -6.47 -13.95
CA ASP A 49 -0.29 -6.28 -15.39
C ASP A 49 0.42 -7.31 -16.29
N LEU A 50 1.41 -8.04 -15.78
CA LEU A 50 2.22 -8.99 -16.54
C LEU A 50 2.47 -10.26 -15.71
N GLY A 51 1.52 -11.18 -15.68
CA GLY A 51 1.73 -12.48 -15.04
C GLY A 51 3.06 -13.12 -15.46
N GLU A 52 4.04 -13.15 -14.54
CA GLU A 52 4.96 -14.29 -14.32
C GLU A 52 6.12 -13.94 -13.36
N SER A 53 6.28 -14.80 -12.34
CA SER A 53 7.48 -15.26 -11.62
C SER A 53 8.57 -14.31 -11.17
N GLY A 54 8.76 -14.21 -9.85
CA GLY A 54 10.01 -13.75 -9.21
C GLY A 54 9.94 -13.75 -7.69
N GLU A 55 10.57 -14.73 -7.05
CA GLU A 55 10.61 -14.99 -5.60
C GLU A 55 10.97 -13.78 -4.74
N GLY A 56 10.23 -13.59 -3.63
CA GLY A 56 10.71 -12.81 -2.49
C GLY A 56 9.76 -11.77 -1.90
N GLY A 57 8.50 -12.06 -1.79
CA GLY A 57 7.50 -11.42 -0.93
C GLY A 57 6.43 -12.46 -0.66
N GLU A 58 5.75 -12.46 0.46
CA GLU A 58 4.61 -13.35 0.66
C GLU A 58 3.69 -13.19 -0.55
N ALA A 59 3.70 -14.21 -1.40
CA ALA A 59 2.92 -14.26 -2.62
C ALA A 59 1.46 -14.07 -2.19
N ALA A 60 0.81 -13.03 -2.70
CA ALA A 60 -0.62 -12.95 -2.65
C ALA A 60 -1.13 -14.30 -3.17
N LYS A 61 -1.71 -15.09 -2.29
CA LYS A 61 -2.24 -16.42 -2.61
C LYS A 61 -3.21 -16.21 -3.76
N GLU A 62 -2.90 -16.72 -4.95
CA GLU A 62 -3.83 -16.68 -6.07
C GLU A 62 -5.06 -17.50 -5.69
N ILE A 63 -6.12 -16.80 -5.31
CA ILE A 63 -7.38 -17.42 -4.93
C ILE A 63 -8.16 -17.67 -6.21
N SER A 64 -8.51 -18.91 -6.46
CA SER A 64 -9.34 -19.28 -7.62
C SER A 64 -10.69 -18.58 -7.57
N ILE A 65 -11.22 -18.18 -8.73
CA ILE A 65 -12.58 -17.64 -8.83
C ILE A 65 -13.62 -18.63 -8.26
N ALA A 66 -13.35 -19.94 -8.34
CA ALA A 66 -14.22 -20.97 -7.77
C ALA A 66 -14.27 -20.94 -6.23
N ASP A 67 -13.21 -20.43 -5.60
CA ASP A 67 -13.06 -20.32 -4.16
C ASP A 67 -13.38 -18.89 -3.66
N THR A 68 -13.73 -17.99 -4.56
CA THR A 68 -14.06 -16.60 -4.25
C THR A 68 -15.56 -16.47 -3.99
N VAL A 69 -15.88 -15.92 -2.81
CA VAL A 69 -17.25 -15.49 -2.47
C VAL A 69 -17.28 -13.98 -2.38
N THR A 70 -18.29 -13.37 -2.96
CA THR A 70 -18.42 -11.91 -2.98
C THR A 70 -19.62 -11.44 -2.17
N TYR A 71 -19.48 -10.32 -1.50
CA TYR A 71 -20.56 -9.62 -0.83
C TYR A 71 -20.53 -8.14 -1.23
N THR A 72 -21.66 -7.61 -1.72
CA THR A 72 -21.74 -6.23 -2.19
C THR A 72 -22.55 -5.38 -1.22
N ILE A 73 -21.96 -4.30 -0.80
CA ILE A 73 -22.57 -3.23 0.00
C ILE A 73 -22.89 -2.09 -0.98
N SER A 74 -24.16 -1.80 -1.16
CA SER A 74 -24.63 -0.83 -2.15
C SER A 74 -25.03 0.50 -1.51
N ASP A 75 -25.09 1.53 -2.37
CA ASP A 75 -25.72 2.82 -2.09
C ASP A 75 -25.18 3.56 -0.88
N MET A 76 -23.87 3.52 -0.67
CA MET A 76 -23.22 4.32 0.36
C MET A 76 -23.02 5.75 -0.14
N THR A 77 -23.59 6.74 0.57
CA THR A 77 -23.31 8.15 0.33
C THR A 77 -22.37 8.66 1.41
N ILE A 78 -21.15 8.99 1.03
CA ILE A 78 -20.06 9.35 1.94
C ILE A 78 -19.63 10.79 1.67
N PRO A 79 -19.62 11.69 2.69
CA PRO A 79 -19.06 13.02 2.54
C PRO A 79 -17.54 12.92 2.34
N LEU A 80 -17.02 13.69 1.40
CA LEU A 80 -15.60 13.73 1.09
C LEU A 80 -14.89 14.88 1.79
N LYS A 81 -13.59 14.73 1.97
CA LYS A 81 -12.74 15.82 2.43
C LYS A 81 -12.77 16.97 1.41
N LYS A 82 -12.82 18.19 1.88
CA LYS A 82 -12.70 19.38 1.03
C LYS A 82 -11.31 19.44 0.40
N SER A 83 -11.25 19.82 -0.89
CA SER A 83 -10.00 20.03 -1.59
C SER A 83 -9.22 21.20 -0.98
N GLU A 84 -7.90 21.12 -0.99
CA GLU A 84 -7.05 22.24 -0.59
C GLU A 84 -7.11 23.35 -1.65
N PRO A 85 -6.88 24.63 -1.26
CA PRO A 85 -6.82 25.73 -2.22
C PRO A 85 -5.83 25.42 -3.35
N THR A 86 -6.23 25.68 -4.59
CA THR A 86 -5.31 25.59 -5.74
C THR A 86 -4.23 26.66 -5.65
N GLU A 87 -3.12 26.49 -6.41
CA GLU A 87 -2.02 27.47 -6.47
C GLU A 87 -2.49 28.89 -6.86
N ASP A 88 -3.62 29.00 -7.56
CA ASP A 88 -4.26 30.25 -7.96
C ASP A 88 -5.17 30.84 -6.86
N GLY A 89 -5.25 30.18 -5.70
CA GLY A 89 -6.02 30.65 -4.53
C GLY A 89 -7.53 30.41 -4.65
N GLU A 90 -8.01 29.64 -5.64
CA GLU A 90 -9.40 29.22 -5.71
C GLU A 90 -9.65 28.11 -4.68
N VAL A 91 -10.64 28.33 -3.81
CA VAL A 91 -11.11 27.37 -2.82
C VAL A 91 -12.41 26.76 -3.32
N ASP A 92 -12.46 25.46 -3.49
CA ASP A 92 -13.74 24.77 -3.68
C ASP A 92 -14.43 24.60 -2.32
N ASP A 93 -15.34 25.52 -2.02
CA ASP A 93 -16.06 25.56 -0.73
C ASP A 93 -17.32 24.65 -0.73
N LYS A 94 -17.53 23.86 -1.79
CA LYS A 94 -18.67 22.97 -1.93
C LYS A 94 -18.45 21.69 -1.14
N ASP A 95 -19.53 21.16 -0.60
CA ASP A 95 -19.53 19.83 0.00
C ASP A 95 -19.65 18.77 -1.12
N HIS A 96 -18.67 17.88 -1.19
CA HIS A 96 -18.64 16.77 -2.13
C HIS A 96 -19.04 15.46 -1.44
N TYR A 97 -19.75 14.62 -2.18
CA TYR A 97 -20.18 13.31 -1.72
C TYR A 97 -19.82 12.26 -2.75
N ALA A 98 -19.33 11.12 -2.29
CA ALA A 98 -19.18 9.93 -3.10
C ALA A 98 -20.40 9.03 -2.93
N LEU A 99 -21.03 8.65 -4.04
CA LEU A 99 -22.02 7.55 -4.07
C LEU A 99 -21.28 6.33 -4.59
N ILE A 100 -21.04 5.36 -3.72
CA ILE A 100 -20.26 4.18 -4.04
C ILE A 100 -20.96 2.90 -3.62
N SER A 101 -20.68 1.84 -4.37
CA SER A 101 -20.94 0.46 -3.96
C SER A 101 -19.57 -0.22 -3.77
N VAL A 102 -19.47 -1.09 -2.78
CA VAL A 102 -18.23 -1.78 -2.46
C VAL A 102 -18.49 -3.28 -2.48
N THR A 103 -17.76 -4.00 -3.32
CA THR A 103 -17.81 -5.46 -3.35
C THR A 103 -16.59 -6.02 -2.65
N ILE A 104 -16.82 -6.83 -1.63
CA ILE A 104 -15.81 -7.51 -0.83
C ILE A 104 -15.62 -8.92 -1.38
N CYS A 105 -14.38 -9.30 -1.70
CA CYS A 105 -14.00 -10.62 -2.18
C CYS A 105 -13.37 -11.43 -1.05
N MET A 106 -13.90 -12.62 -0.78
CA MET A 106 -13.53 -13.48 0.35
C MET A 106 -13.05 -14.84 -0.14
N ASP A 107 -12.00 -15.38 0.50
CA ASP A 107 -11.50 -16.74 0.30
C ASP A 107 -12.34 -17.74 1.10
N SER A 108 -13.22 -18.47 0.42
CA SER A 108 -14.08 -19.50 1.03
C SER A 108 -13.31 -20.69 1.61
N THR A 109 -12.05 -20.87 1.22
CA THR A 109 -11.17 -21.92 1.74
C THR A 109 -10.50 -21.54 3.06
N SER A 110 -10.52 -20.25 3.42
CA SER A 110 -9.97 -19.76 4.68
C SER A 110 -10.76 -20.30 5.89
N LYS A 111 -10.04 -20.56 6.97
CA LYS A 111 -10.69 -20.94 8.23
C LYS A 111 -11.56 -19.82 8.79
N ASP A 112 -11.14 -18.59 8.60
CA ASP A 112 -11.82 -17.41 9.12
C ASP A 112 -13.08 -17.09 8.32
N TYR A 113 -13.15 -17.50 7.05
CA TYR A 113 -14.37 -17.41 6.26
C TYR A 113 -15.54 -18.18 6.91
N LYS A 114 -15.29 -19.38 7.44
CA LYS A 114 -16.31 -20.17 8.16
C LYS A 114 -16.81 -19.49 9.43
N THR A 115 -15.96 -18.65 10.03
CA THR A 115 -16.28 -17.96 11.29
C THR A 115 -16.97 -16.63 11.04
N TYR A 116 -16.56 -15.89 9.99
CA TYR A 116 -16.99 -14.52 9.76
C TYR A 116 -17.68 -14.32 8.42
N GLY A 117 -17.25 -15.05 7.38
CA GLY A 117 -17.68 -14.82 6.01
C GLY A 117 -19.14 -15.23 5.77
N GLU A 118 -19.62 -16.33 6.35
CA GLU A 118 -21.00 -16.78 6.21
C GLU A 118 -21.99 -15.80 6.85
N GLU A 119 -21.54 -15.06 7.87
CA GLU A 119 -22.36 -14.08 8.58
C GLU A 119 -21.96 -12.63 8.24
N ILE A 120 -21.26 -12.40 7.14
CA ILE A 120 -20.75 -11.07 6.76
C ILE A 120 -21.86 -10.02 6.72
N ALA A 121 -23.05 -10.39 6.26
CA ALA A 121 -24.22 -9.52 6.21
C ALA A 121 -24.65 -9.00 7.60
N THR A 122 -24.45 -9.77 8.66
CA THR A 122 -24.78 -9.33 10.03
C THR A 122 -23.82 -8.27 10.55
N ARG A 123 -22.68 -8.11 9.89
CA ARG A 123 -21.61 -7.16 10.24
C ARG A 123 -21.50 -6.01 9.25
N GLU A 124 -22.48 -5.91 8.34
CA GLU A 124 -22.47 -4.90 7.27
C GLU A 124 -22.28 -3.47 7.80
N ASP A 125 -22.97 -3.10 8.88
CA ASP A 125 -22.87 -1.76 9.44
C ASP A 125 -21.47 -1.45 10.00
N LEU A 126 -20.78 -2.44 10.54
CA LEU A 126 -19.38 -2.28 10.99
C LEU A 126 -18.45 -2.05 9.81
N ILE A 127 -18.66 -2.80 8.73
CA ILE A 127 -17.87 -2.66 7.50
C ILE A 127 -18.15 -1.32 6.85
N LYS A 128 -19.42 -0.92 6.76
CA LYS A 128 -19.81 0.42 6.26
C LYS A 128 -19.12 1.54 7.04
N GLY A 129 -19.03 1.39 8.37
CA GLY A 129 -18.31 2.33 9.23
C GLY A 129 -16.84 2.48 8.82
N GLN A 130 -16.12 1.36 8.64
CA GLN A 130 -14.72 1.39 8.20
C GLN A 130 -14.55 1.99 6.81
N ILE A 131 -15.43 1.66 5.88
CA ILE A 131 -15.41 2.22 4.52
C ILE A 131 -15.64 3.74 4.57
N ASN A 132 -16.63 4.18 5.35
CA ASN A 132 -16.92 5.61 5.52
C ASN A 132 -15.72 6.36 6.12
N ASP A 133 -15.10 5.80 7.16
CA ASP A 133 -13.93 6.40 7.82
C ASP A 133 -12.74 6.55 6.88
N VAL A 134 -12.55 5.59 5.97
CA VAL A 134 -11.49 5.67 4.95
C VAL A 134 -11.85 6.70 3.88
N VAL A 135 -12.99 6.54 3.22
CA VAL A 135 -13.36 7.32 2.03
C VAL A 135 -13.54 8.81 2.36
N SER A 136 -14.04 9.14 3.55
CA SER A 136 -14.21 10.51 4.00
C SER A 136 -12.89 11.30 4.19
N GLN A 137 -11.75 10.62 4.20
CA GLN A 137 -10.43 11.25 4.30
C GLN A 137 -9.88 11.71 2.94
N PHE A 138 -10.49 11.26 1.84
CA PHE A 138 -10.07 11.56 0.49
C PHE A 138 -10.87 12.73 -0.10
N THR A 139 -10.21 13.50 -0.96
CA THR A 139 -10.86 14.51 -1.80
C THR A 139 -11.47 13.85 -3.05
N ILE A 140 -12.28 14.59 -3.80
CA ILE A 140 -12.84 14.10 -5.05
C ILE A 140 -11.76 13.83 -6.11
N GLU A 141 -10.69 14.62 -6.09
CA GLU A 141 -9.52 14.46 -6.96
C GLU A 141 -8.75 13.18 -6.60
N ASP A 142 -8.54 12.92 -5.31
CA ASP A 142 -7.85 11.72 -4.84
C ASP A 142 -8.59 10.45 -5.30
N ILE A 143 -9.90 10.42 -5.16
CA ILE A 143 -10.70 9.26 -5.58
C ILE A 143 -10.60 9.03 -7.09
N LYS A 144 -10.62 10.10 -7.89
CA LYS A 144 -10.52 10.00 -9.35
C LYS A 144 -9.13 9.59 -9.83
N MET A 145 -8.07 10.09 -9.20
CA MET A 145 -6.69 9.86 -9.62
C MET A 145 -6.06 8.63 -8.99
N ASN A 146 -6.46 8.29 -7.76
CA ASN A 146 -5.82 7.29 -6.92
C ASN A 146 -6.81 6.22 -6.45
N SER A 147 -7.73 5.78 -7.30
CA SER A 147 -8.77 4.81 -6.92
C SER A 147 -8.19 3.51 -6.33
N GLN A 148 -7.00 3.09 -6.77
CA GLN A 148 -6.33 1.91 -6.23
C GLN A 148 -5.91 2.13 -4.78
N LEU A 149 -5.37 3.30 -4.44
CA LEU A 149 -5.00 3.64 -3.06
C LEU A 149 -6.22 3.58 -2.13
N VAL A 150 -7.37 4.08 -2.59
CA VAL A 150 -8.62 4.04 -1.82
C VAL A 150 -9.05 2.59 -1.56
N LYS A 151 -8.95 1.72 -2.57
CA LYS A 151 -9.25 0.28 -2.42
C LYS A 151 -8.32 -0.40 -1.42
N ASP A 152 -7.03 -0.15 -1.52
CA ASP A 152 -6.01 -0.74 -0.66
C ASP A 152 -6.21 -0.32 0.81
N GLU A 153 -6.55 0.94 1.05
CA GLU A 153 -6.85 1.44 2.41
C GLU A 153 -8.17 0.86 2.96
N ILE A 154 -9.21 0.73 2.13
CA ILE A 154 -10.45 0.05 2.51
C ILE A 154 -10.16 -1.41 2.87
N LEU A 155 -9.46 -2.14 2.00
CA LEU A 155 -9.10 -3.54 2.22
C LEU A 155 -8.37 -3.71 3.55
N LYS A 156 -7.33 -2.90 3.76
CA LYS A 156 -6.55 -2.91 4.99
C LYS A 156 -7.42 -2.67 6.23
N LYS A 157 -8.31 -1.68 6.21
CA LYS A 157 -9.18 -1.37 7.34
C LYS A 157 -10.18 -2.48 7.63
N VAL A 158 -10.72 -3.09 6.59
CA VAL A 158 -11.65 -4.21 6.75
C VAL A 158 -10.90 -5.45 7.26
N GLN A 159 -9.69 -5.73 6.80
CA GLN A 159 -8.84 -6.81 7.34
C GLN A 159 -8.48 -6.57 8.81
N GLU A 160 -8.13 -5.33 9.19
CA GLU A 160 -7.89 -4.95 10.59
C GLU A 160 -9.13 -5.19 11.47
N LEU A 161 -10.35 -4.90 10.98
CA LEU A 161 -11.60 -5.13 11.70
C LEU A 161 -11.80 -6.60 12.08
N PHE A 162 -11.46 -7.52 11.18
CA PHE A 162 -11.60 -8.96 11.40
C PHE A 162 -10.32 -9.60 11.98
N ASN A 163 -9.21 -8.87 12.01
CA ASN A 163 -7.86 -9.35 12.30
C ASN A 163 -7.54 -10.62 11.50
N SER A 164 -7.86 -10.59 10.20
CA SER A 164 -7.75 -11.72 9.28
C SER A 164 -7.66 -11.24 7.82
N ASP A 165 -7.01 -12.04 6.99
CA ASP A 165 -6.81 -11.83 5.55
C ASP A 165 -7.80 -12.62 4.65
N PHE A 166 -8.85 -13.22 5.24
CA PHE A 166 -9.84 -13.96 4.46
C PHE A 166 -10.59 -13.08 3.44
N ILE A 167 -10.66 -11.79 3.70
CA ILE A 167 -11.01 -10.77 2.70
C ILE A 167 -9.73 -10.38 1.99
N PHE A 168 -9.61 -10.72 0.72
CA PHE A 168 -8.36 -10.56 -0.03
C PHE A 168 -8.41 -9.44 -1.07
N ASP A 169 -9.60 -8.99 -1.44
CA ASP A 169 -9.77 -7.89 -2.40
C ASP A 169 -11.05 -7.09 -2.14
N VAL A 170 -11.03 -5.85 -2.57
CA VAL A 170 -12.17 -4.92 -2.55
C VAL A 170 -12.30 -4.24 -3.90
N THR A 171 -13.50 -4.30 -4.48
CA THR A 171 -13.78 -3.70 -5.78
C THR A 171 -14.75 -2.53 -5.62
N LEU A 172 -14.41 -1.42 -6.26
CA LEU A 172 -15.27 -0.25 -6.42
C LEU A 172 -15.71 -0.21 -7.89
N PRO A 173 -16.98 -0.43 -8.22
CA PRO A 173 -17.50 -0.34 -9.59
C PRO A 173 -17.57 1.10 -10.11
#